data_218d3d8ea4312fe7d12d337f762160eb
#
_entry.id   218d3d8ea4312fe7d12d337f762160eb
#
_cell.length_a   1.000
_cell.length_b   1.000
_cell.length_c   1.000
_cell.angle_alpha   90.00
_cell.angle_beta   90.00
_cell.angle_gamma   90.00
#
_symmetry.space_group_name_H-M   'P 1'
#
loop_
_entity.id
_entity.type
_entity.pdbx_description
1 polymer ?
#
loop_
_entity_poly.entity_id
_entity_poly.type
_entity_poly.pdbx_seq_one_letter_code
_entity_poly.pdbx_strand_id
1 'polypeptide(L)'
;AQLSRKAILEKSLENYGYILTAASMEEAIEVANEIASEHLEIVTKNPFDTMTRIKNAGAIFLGEYSSEPLGDYFAGPNHVLPTNGTAKFFSALSVDDFIKKSSIISYSREALEPIHKDIEKFATAEQLTAHANSIRVRFE
;
A
#
# COMPACT_ATOMS: atom_id res chain seq x y z
N ALA A 1 15.10 26.49 -19.00
CA ALA A 1 15.63 26.85 -20.34
C ALA A 1 16.67 25.86 -20.89
N GLN A 2 17.13 24.89 -20.07
CA GLN A 2 18.16 23.92 -20.46
C GLN A 2 17.59 22.54 -20.85
N LEU A 3 16.30 22.28 -20.58
CA LEU A 3 15.70 20.97 -20.81
C LEU A 3 15.02 20.89 -22.18
N SER A 4 15.25 19.80 -22.90
CA SER A 4 14.75 19.59 -24.27
C SER A 4 13.22 19.47 -24.37
N ARG A 5 12.54 19.07 -23.29
CA ARG A 5 11.07 18.87 -23.26
C ARG A 5 10.33 20.04 -22.57
N LYS A 6 10.80 21.26 -22.79
CA LYS A 6 10.33 22.47 -22.11
C LYS A 6 8.80 22.63 -22.11
N ALA A 7 8.15 22.47 -23.27
CA ALA A 7 6.71 22.69 -23.40
C ALA A 7 5.87 21.70 -22.56
N ILE A 8 6.35 20.45 -22.42
CA ILE A 8 5.69 19.45 -21.56
C ILE A 8 5.92 19.78 -20.10
N LEU A 9 7.15 20.16 -19.74
CA LEU A 9 7.51 20.56 -18.39
C LEU A 9 6.69 21.76 -17.90
N GLU A 10 6.56 22.81 -18.73
CA GLU A 10 5.76 23.99 -18.40
C GLU A 10 4.30 23.63 -18.10
N LYS A 11 3.67 22.80 -18.92
CA LYS A 11 2.30 22.32 -18.69
C LYS A 11 2.19 21.46 -17.42
N SER A 12 3.17 20.60 -17.16
CA SER A 12 3.19 19.76 -15.97
C SER A 12 3.28 20.62 -14.70
N LEU A 13 4.17 21.60 -14.69
CA LEU A 13 4.34 22.52 -13.56
C LEU A 13 3.10 23.41 -13.37
N GLU A 14 2.52 23.91 -14.46
CA GLU A 14 1.31 24.73 -14.40
C GLU A 14 0.10 23.98 -13.82
N ASN A 15 -0.08 22.71 -14.18
CA ASN A 15 -1.23 21.92 -13.78
C ASN A 15 -1.04 21.19 -12.44
N TYR A 16 0.18 20.76 -12.13
CA TYR A 16 0.47 19.84 -11.02
C TYR A 16 1.65 20.26 -10.15
N GLY A 17 2.30 21.39 -10.45
CA GLY A 17 3.42 21.88 -9.63
C GLY A 17 2.93 22.66 -8.42
N TYR A 18 3.29 22.22 -7.21
CA TYR A 18 2.93 22.88 -5.96
C TYR A 18 4.16 23.07 -5.08
N ILE A 19 4.18 24.16 -4.33
CA ILE A 19 5.08 24.37 -3.20
C ILE A 19 4.20 24.51 -1.97
N LEU A 20 4.30 23.54 -1.06
CA LEU A 20 3.54 23.50 0.17
C LEU A 20 4.46 23.88 1.33
N THR A 21 3.96 24.74 2.21
CA THR A 21 4.66 25.11 3.44
C THR A 21 3.87 24.55 4.62
N ALA A 22 4.58 23.96 5.58
CA ALA A 22 3.99 23.39 6.78
C ALA A 22 4.52 24.12 8.02
N ALA A 23 3.71 24.25 9.05
CA ALA A 23 4.09 24.87 10.31
C ALA A 23 4.95 23.94 11.18
N SER A 24 4.91 22.63 10.93
CA SER A 24 5.68 21.64 11.67
C SER A 24 6.06 20.45 10.78
N MET A 25 7.00 19.64 11.24
CA MET A 25 7.35 18.36 10.58
C MET A 25 6.19 17.37 10.61
N GLU A 26 5.37 17.39 11.66
CA GLU A 26 4.17 16.58 11.80
C GLU A 26 3.20 16.85 10.66
N GLU A 27 2.87 18.12 10.46
CA GLU A 27 1.99 18.54 9.37
C GLU A 27 2.56 18.18 7.99
N ALA A 28 3.87 18.40 7.77
CA ALA A 28 4.52 18.01 6.52
C ALA A 28 4.40 16.52 6.22
N ILE A 29 4.56 15.67 7.23
CA ILE A 29 4.43 14.21 7.12
C ILE A 29 2.97 13.80 6.85
N GLU A 30 2.01 14.43 7.50
CA GLU A 30 0.58 14.18 7.26
C GLU A 30 0.21 14.51 5.81
N VAL A 31 0.64 15.66 5.32
CA VAL A 31 0.42 16.07 3.92
C VAL A 31 1.11 15.10 2.94
N ALA A 32 2.35 14.70 3.20
CA ALA A 32 3.06 13.73 2.36
C ALA A 32 2.32 12.39 2.29
N ASN A 33 1.80 11.89 3.42
CA ASN A 33 0.99 10.66 3.47
C ASN A 33 -0.36 10.82 2.74
N GLU A 34 -0.97 12.01 2.79
CA GLU A 34 -2.23 12.27 2.08
C GLU A 34 -2.01 12.35 0.56
N ILE A 35 -0.92 12.94 0.11
CA ILE A 35 -0.56 12.98 -1.31
C ILE A 35 -0.26 11.57 -1.84
N ALA A 36 0.40 10.74 -1.04
CA ALA A 36 0.77 9.36 -1.39
C ALA A 36 1.53 9.30 -2.72
N SER A 37 2.65 10.00 -2.78
CA SER A 37 3.45 10.17 -3.99
C SER A 37 3.98 8.85 -4.54
N GLU A 38 4.09 8.75 -5.86
CA GLU A 38 4.81 7.67 -6.54
C GLU A 38 6.28 7.63 -6.10
N HIS A 39 6.95 8.78 -6.18
CA HIS A 39 8.32 8.98 -5.69
C HIS A 39 8.30 10.02 -4.57
N LEU A 40 8.83 9.67 -3.42
CA LEU A 40 8.96 10.57 -2.27
C LEU A 40 10.43 10.74 -1.90
N GLU A 41 11.01 11.92 -2.17
CA GLU A 41 12.33 12.28 -1.67
C GLU A 41 12.23 12.92 -0.28
N ILE A 42 12.97 12.42 0.69
CA ILE A 42 13.05 12.94 2.06
C ILE A 42 14.42 13.55 2.28
N VAL A 43 14.51 14.87 2.18
CA VAL A 43 15.73 15.64 2.39
C VAL A 43 15.58 16.44 3.67
N THR A 44 15.69 15.78 4.79
CA THR A 44 15.61 16.35 6.15
C THR A 44 16.93 16.13 6.88
N LYS A 45 17.09 16.80 8.04
CA LYS A 45 18.30 16.60 8.87
C LYS A 45 18.51 15.14 9.27
N ASN A 46 17.42 14.40 9.50
CA ASN A 46 17.44 12.98 9.81
C ASN A 46 16.39 12.24 8.98
N PRO A 47 16.69 11.89 7.72
CA PRO A 47 15.72 11.31 6.81
C PRO A 47 15.24 9.90 7.25
N PHE A 48 16.09 9.12 7.94
CA PHE A 48 15.72 7.80 8.45
C PHE A 48 14.64 7.88 9.54
N ASP A 49 14.72 8.86 10.45
CA ASP A 49 13.67 9.06 11.45
C ASP A 49 12.37 9.54 10.79
N THR A 50 12.47 10.48 9.84
CA THR A 50 11.31 10.97 9.10
C THR A 50 10.61 9.83 8.35
N MET A 51 11.37 8.95 7.69
CA MET A 51 10.85 7.80 6.93
C MET A 51 9.95 6.89 7.78
N THR A 52 10.27 6.67 9.06
CA THR A 52 9.49 5.77 9.93
C THR A 52 8.04 6.21 10.11
N ARG A 53 7.73 7.45 9.77
CA ARG A 53 6.40 8.07 9.88
C ARG A 53 5.66 8.17 8.54
N ILE A 54 6.33 7.84 7.44
CA ILE A 54 5.71 7.77 6.12
C ILE A 54 5.00 6.43 5.98
N LYS A 55 3.74 6.48 5.59
CA LYS A 55 2.86 5.32 5.39
C LYS A 55 2.56 5.07 3.93
N ASN A 56 2.47 6.14 3.13
CA ASN A 56 1.95 6.11 1.78
C ASN A 56 2.94 6.73 0.81
N ALA A 57 3.79 5.91 0.20
CA ALA A 57 4.65 6.29 -0.92
C ALA A 57 4.93 5.07 -1.79
N GLY A 58 5.09 5.26 -3.09
CA GLY A 58 5.48 4.19 -4.01
C GLY A 58 6.92 3.77 -3.79
N ALA A 59 7.84 4.73 -3.82
CA ALA A 59 9.25 4.57 -3.45
C ALA A 59 9.70 5.75 -2.58
N ILE A 60 10.58 5.49 -1.63
CA ILE A 60 11.12 6.49 -0.71
C ILE A 60 12.62 6.63 -0.92
N PHE A 61 13.08 7.85 -1.15
CA PHE A 61 14.46 8.21 -1.40
C PHE A 61 14.99 9.05 -0.24
N LEU A 62 16.10 8.65 0.37
CA LEU A 62 16.59 9.24 1.62
C LEU A 62 17.87 10.03 1.41
N GLY A 63 17.80 11.33 1.67
CA GLY A 63 18.94 12.24 1.63
C GLY A 63 19.25 12.80 0.24
N GLU A 64 20.21 13.70 0.20
CA GLU A 64 20.53 14.54 -0.97
C GLU A 64 21.05 13.76 -2.20
N TYR A 65 21.58 12.56 -1.98
CA TYR A 65 22.22 11.75 -3.03
C TYR A 65 21.34 10.60 -3.54
N SER A 66 20.14 10.47 -3.01
CA SER A 66 19.18 9.42 -3.39
C SER A 66 18.09 10.02 -4.26
N SER A 67 18.40 10.28 -5.52
CA SER A 67 17.45 10.88 -6.46
C SER A 67 16.57 9.83 -7.15
N GLU A 68 15.43 10.24 -7.65
CA GLU A 68 14.48 9.38 -8.38
C GLU A 68 15.14 8.59 -9.53
N PRO A 69 15.96 9.19 -10.43
CA PRO A 69 16.59 8.41 -11.50
C PRO A 69 17.52 7.28 -11.02
N LEU A 70 18.10 7.41 -9.82
CA LEU A 70 18.86 6.33 -9.22
C LEU A 70 17.97 5.10 -8.97
N GLY A 71 16.77 5.32 -8.44
CA GLY A 71 15.79 4.25 -8.17
C GLY A 71 15.37 3.55 -9.45
N ASP A 72 14.98 4.31 -10.46
CA ASP A 72 14.42 3.78 -11.69
C ASP A 72 15.45 3.03 -12.56
N TYR A 73 16.72 3.46 -12.55
CA TYR A 73 17.67 2.96 -13.54
C TYR A 73 18.79 2.12 -12.97
N PHE A 74 19.10 2.18 -11.67
CA PHE A 74 20.31 1.53 -11.19
C PHE A 74 20.26 0.90 -9.80
N ALA A 75 19.42 1.36 -8.89
CA ALA A 75 19.43 0.91 -7.48
C ALA A 75 18.90 -0.52 -7.27
N GLY A 76 18.17 -1.07 -8.24
CA GLY A 76 17.69 -2.45 -8.24
C GLY A 76 16.22 -2.65 -7.90
N PRO A 77 15.50 -1.80 -7.13
CA PRO A 77 14.06 -1.93 -6.98
C PRO A 77 13.31 -1.80 -8.31
N ASN A 78 12.08 -2.33 -8.35
CA ASN A 78 11.24 -2.21 -9.53
C ASN A 78 10.75 -0.77 -9.71
N HIS A 79 10.80 -0.24 -10.93
CA HIS A 79 10.32 1.10 -11.27
C HIS A 79 8.81 1.17 -11.55
N VAL A 80 8.10 0.05 -11.56
CA VAL A 80 6.63 0.03 -11.67
C VAL A 80 6.05 0.30 -10.30
N LEU A 81 5.64 1.53 -10.08
CA LEU A 81 5.21 2.07 -8.80
C LEU A 81 3.72 2.47 -8.84
N PRO A 82 3.05 2.53 -7.69
CA PRO A 82 1.68 3.03 -7.62
C PRO A 82 1.65 4.54 -7.91
N THR A 83 0.80 4.96 -8.85
CA THR A 83 0.64 6.35 -9.31
C THR A 83 -0.65 6.99 -8.78
N ASN A 84 -0.78 8.31 -8.92
CA ASN A 84 -2.02 9.04 -8.64
C ASN A 84 -2.62 8.80 -7.24
N GLY A 85 -1.77 8.73 -6.22
CA GLY A 85 -2.21 8.54 -4.83
C GLY A 85 -2.57 7.09 -4.48
N THR A 86 -2.41 6.14 -5.39
CA THR A 86 -2.72 4.73 -5.14
C THR A 86 -1.73 4.04 -4.21
N ALA A 87 -0.62 4.70 -3.85
CA ALA A 87 0.29 4.24 -2.80
C ALA A 87 -0.36 4.16 -1.40
N LYS A 88 -1.59 4.65 -1.24
CA LYS A 88 -2.42 4.42 -0.05
C LYS A 88 -2.80 2.94 0.15
N PHE A 89 -2.80 2.14 -0.92
CA PHE A 89 -3.26 0.75 -0.89
C PHE A 89 -2.55 -0.20 -1.87
N PHE A 90 -1.70 0.32 -2.75
CA PHE A 90 -0.84 -0.48 -3.63
C PHE A 90 0.64 -0.31 -3.26
N SER A 91 1.44 -1.31 -3.61
CA SER A 91 2.90 -1.32 -3.49
C SER A 91 3.56 -1.32 -4.86
N ALA A 92 4.88 -1.13 -4.91
CA ALA A 92 5.68 -1.38 -6.10
C ALA A 92 5.53 -2.83 -6.56
N LEU A 93 5.59 -3.05 -7.87
CA LEU A 93 5.56 -4.40 -8.45
C LEU A 93 6.69 -5.25 -7.87
N SER A 94 6.34 -6.41 -7.34
CA SER A 94 7.26 -7.31 -6.68
C SER A 94 7.01 -8.77 -7.07
N VAL A 95 7.84 -9.67 -6.57
CA VAL A 95 7.65 -11.11 -6.75
C VAL A 95 6.32 -11.58 -6.14
N ASP A 96 5.84 -10.91 -5.10
CA ASP A 96 4.57 -11.26 -4.44
C ASP A 96 3.35 -11.15 -5.38
N ASP A 97 3.41 -10.27 -6.39
CA ASP A 97 2.36 -10.10 -7.39
C ASP A 97 2.22 -11.32 -8.32
N PHE A 98 3.26 -12.15 -8.39
CA PHE A 98 3.30 -13.36 -9.20
C PHE A 98 3.16 -14.65 -8.38
N ILE A 99 3.04 -14.54 -7.05
CA ILE A 99 2.87 -15.67 -6.14
C ILE A 99 1.39 -15.85 -5.81
N LYS A 100 0.88 -17.06 -6.03
CA LYS A 100 -0.46 -17.46 -5.57
C LYS A 100 -0.38 -18.04 -4.17
N LYS A 101 -1.27 -17.60 -3.31
CA LYS A 101 -1.43 -18.10 -1.94
C LYS A 101 -2.82 -18.73 -1.81
N SER A 102 -2.89 -19.89 -1.19
CA SER A 102 -4.16 -20.59 -0.90
C SER A 102 -4.23 -20.92 0.58
N SER A 103 -5.39 -20.70 1.19
CA SER A 103 -5.66 -21.16 2.55
C SER A 103 -5.97 -22.66 2.53
N ILE A 104 -5.35 -23.41 3.43
CA ILE A 104 -5.62 -24.84 3.65
C ILE A 104 -6.24 -24.95 5.02
N ILE A 105 -7.47 -25.50 5.08
CA ILE A 105 -8.23 -25.64 6.31
C ILE A 105 -8.54 -27.14 6.46
N SER A 106 -8.10 -27.74 7.57
CA SER A 106 -8.37 -29.13 7.93
C SER A 106 -8.78 -29.20 9.39
N TYR A 107 -9.97 -29.73 9.65
CA TYR A 107 -10.51 -29.97 10.99
C TYR A 107 -10.91 -31.41 11.14
N SER A 108 -10.62 -32.01 12.29
CA SER A 108 -11.24 -33.27 12.66
C SER A 108 -12.66 -33.05 13.17
N ARG A 109 -13.46 -34.14 13.29
CA ARG A 109 -14.80 -34.06 13.89
C ARG A 109 -14.74 -33.49 15.32
N GLU A 110 -13.79 -34.00 16.11
CA GLU A 110 -13.60 -33.58 17.51
C GLU A 110 -13.22 -32.12 17.65
N ALA A 111 -12.41 -31.59 16.70
CA ALA A 111 -12.05 -30.18 16.70
C ALA A 111 -13.21 -29.27 16.26
N LEU A 112 -14.09 -29.76 15.36
CA LEU A 112 -15.23 -28.99 14.89
C LEU A 112 -16.41 -29.01 15.86
N GLU A 113 -16.57 -30.09 16.62
CA GLU A 113 -17.72 -30.32 17.51
C GLU A 113 -17.98 -29.18 18.51
N PRO A 114 -16.98 -28.62 19.22
CA PRO A 114 -17.24 -27.55 20.18
C PRO A 114 -17.66 -26.20 19.55
N ILE A 115 -17.41 -25.98 18.27
CA ILE A 115 -17.65 -24.69 17.59
C ILE A 115 -18.74 -24.74 16.50
N HIS A 116 -19.23 -25.93 16.12
CA HIS A 116 -20.16 -26.07 15.00
C HIS A 116 -21.45 -25.26 15.15
N LYS A 117 -22.01 -25.18 16.38
CA LYS A 117 -23.22 -24.43 16.67
C LYS A 117 -23.04 -22.90 16.52
N ASP A 118 -21.86 -22.40 16.86
CA ASP A 118 -21.55 -20.99 16.70
C ASP A 118 -21.41 -20.62 15.22
N ILE A 119 -20.81 -21.51 14.41
CA ILE A 119 -20.73 -21.35 12.96
C ILE A 119 -22.13 -21.36 12.34
N GLU A 120 -23.00 -22.30 12.75
CA GLU A 120 -24.39 -22.37 12.28
C GLU A 120 -25.17 -21.09 12.65
N LYS A 121 -25.01 -20.62 13.88
CA LYS A 121 -25.65 -19.39 14.37
C LYS A 121 -25.19 -18.17 13.58
N PHE A 122 -23.90 -18.06 13.32
CA PHE A 122 -23.34 -16.96 12.54
C PHE A 122 -23.84 -16.96 11.10
N ALA A 123 -23.80 -18.12 10.43
CA ALA A 123 -24.31 -18.25 9.07
C ALA A 123 -25.83 -17.97 8.97
N THR A 124 -26.59 -18.33 10.00
CA THR A 124 -28.02 -18.03 10.08
C THR A 124 -28.28 -16.53 10.25
N ALA A 125 -27.46 -15.85 11.08
CA ALA A 125 -27.57 -14.38 11.26
C ALA A 125 -27.27 -13.64 9.96
N GLU A 126 -26.38 -14.16 9.12
CA GLU A 126 -26.08 -13.63 7.78
C GLU A 126 -27.12 -14.08 6.72
N GLN A 127 -28.13 -14.85 7.11
CA GLN A 127 -29.16 -15.42 6.22
C GLN A 127 -28.60 -16.42 5.18
N LEU A 128 -27.42 -16.97 5.42
CA LEU A 128 -26.77 -17.96 4.57
C LEU A 128 -27.18 -19.39 4.99
N THR A 129 -28.41 -19.73 4.73
CA THR A 129 -29.03 -21.00 5.20
C THR A 129 -28.32 -22.25 4.68
N ALA A 130 -27.79 -22.22 3.46
CA ALA A 130 -27.00 -23.34 2.92
C ALA A 130 -25.68 -23.53 3.67
N HIS A 131 -25.02 -22.45 4.11
CA HIS A 131 -23.83 -22.53 4.94
C HIS A 131 -24.14 -23.09 6.31
N ALA A 132 -25.23 -22.64 6.97
CA ALA A 132 -25.71 -23.18 8.24
C ALA A 132 -25.99 -24.69 8.10
N ASN A 133 -26.71 -25.08 7.07
CA ASN A 133 -27.02 -26.49 6.82
C ASN A 133 -25.77 -27.35 6.54
N SER A 134 -24.79 -26.80 5.81
CA SER A 134 -23.53 -27.48 5.54
C SER A 134 -22.79 -27.91 6.82
N ILE A 135 -22.87 -27.09 7.88
CA ILE A 135 -22.29 -27.46 9.18
C ILE A 135 -23.17 -28.46 9.91
N ARG A 136 -24.49 -28.26 9.94
CA ARG A 136 -25.46 -29.09 10.67
C ARG A 136 -25.40 -30.56 10.24
N VAL A 137 -25.43 -30.83 8.95
CA VAL A 137 -25.45 -32.21 8.42
C VAL A 137 -24.20 -33.05 8.73
N ARG A 138 -23.14 -32.42 9.23
CA ARG A 138 -21.92 -33.12 9.65
C ARG A 138 -22.03 -33.72 11.04
N PHE A 139 -23.08 -33.37 11.78
CA PHE A 139 -23.31 -33.79 13.17
C PHE A 139 -24.69 -34.49 13.34
N GLU A 140 -25.46 -34.59 12.29
CA GLU A 140 -26.63 -35.49 12.20
C GLU A 140 -26.18 -36.93 11.83
#